data_b780391e7fcac5f5e529fe4394cbb56f
#
_entry.id   b780391e7fcac5f5e529fe4394cbb56f
#
_cell.length_a   1.000
_cell.length_b   1.000
_cell.length_c   1.000
_cell.angle_alpha   90.00
_cell.angle_beta   90.00
_cell.angle_gamma   90.00
#
_symmetry.space_group_name_H-M   'P 1'
#
loop_
_entity.id
_entity.type
_entity.pdbx_description
1 polymer ?
#
loop_
_entity_poly.entity_id
_entity_poly.type
_entity_poly.pdbx_seq_one_letter_code
_entity_poly.pdbx_strand_id
1 'polypeptide(L)'
;MNFSFIRDRRSFSDFIFILWAGGAALLSYSLVYALRKPFTAATFDGLSIWGMDYKVVVTITQILGYLLAKFIGIKLISELKGQHRLKFILGAIVLAELALVGFAILPSPGNIFAMFFNGLALGCMWGVIFSFIEGRRVTDMLASLLGISMVISSGAAKSLGLFVMDHWQVSEFWMPALIGGCACLLYTSDAADDR
;
A
#
# COMPACT_ATOMS: atom_id res chain seq x y z
N MET A 1 -15.88 -32.02 -34.24
CA MET A 1 -14.81 -31.78 -33.24
C MET A 1 -15.20 -30.56 -32.40
N ASN A 2 -15.49 -30.77 -31.07
CA ASN A 2 -16.29 -29.89 -30.23
C ASN A 2 -15.60 -28.57 -29.88
N PHE A 3 -15.93 -27.50 -30.57
CA PHE A 3 -15.50 -26.12 -30.24
C PHE A 3 -16.03 -25.62 -28.88
N SER A 4 -17.13 -26.17 -28.38
CA SER A 4 -17.69 -25.85 -27.05
C SER A 4 -16.77 -26.27 -25.89
N PHE A 5 -16.14 -27.43 -25.99
CA PHE A 5 -15.26 -27.97 -24.96
C PHE A 5 -13.95 -27.19 -24.81
N ILE A 6 -13.41 -26.64 -25.91
CA ILE A 6 -12.21 -25.80 -25.90
C ILE A 6 -12.53 -24.42 -25.31
N ARG A 7 -13.74 -23.91 -25.55
CA ARG A 7 -14.22 -22.63 -24.98
C ARG A 7 -14.45 -22.72 -23.49
N ASP A 8 -14.99 -23.84 -23.01
CA ASP A 8 -15.23 -24.09 -21.59
C ASP A 8 -13.93 -24.24 -20.78
N ARG A 9 -12.95 -24.97 -21.31
CA ARG A 9 -11.62 -25.07 -20.66
C ARG A 9 -10.88 -23.74 -20.57
N ARG A 10 -10.98 -22.90 -21.60
CA ARG A 10 -10.37 -21.56 -21.57
C ARG A 10 -11.06 -20.64 -20.57
N SER A 11 -12.38 -20.69 -20.50
CA SER A 11 -13.16 -19.90 -19.53
C SER A 11 -12.85 -20.29 -18.09
N PHE A 12 -12.69 -21.59 -17.80
CA PHE A 12 -12.32 -22.08 -16.47
C PHE A 12 -10.88 -21.71 -16.08
N SER A 13 -9.93 -21.79 -17.03
CA SER A 13 -8.54 -21.37 -16.81
C SER A 13 -8.44 -19.86 -16.56
N ASP A 14 -9.17 -19.05 -17.31
CA ASP A 14 -9.22 -17.60 -17.12
C ASP A 14 -9.84 -17.25 -15.75
N PHE A 15 -10.86 -17.98 -15.30
CA PHE A 15 -11.47 -17.80 -13.99
C PHE A 15 -10.53 -18.10 -12.83
N ILE A 16 -9.82 -19.24 -12.88
CA ILE A 16 -8.80 -19.58 -11.87
C ILE A 16 -7.69 -18.54 -11.83
N PHE A 17 -7.24 -18.10 -13.01
CA PHE A 17 -6.21 -17.08 -13.12
C PHE A 17 -6.67 -15.74 -12.51
N ILE A 18 -7.93 -15.31 -12.75
CA ILE A 18 -8.49 -14.09 -12.16
C ILE A 18 -8.55 -14.22 -10.63
N LEU A 19 -8.98 -15.36 -10.11
CA LEU A 19 -9.05 -15.61 -8.67
C LEU A 19 -7.66 -15.55 -8.02
N TRP A 20 -6.67 -16.20 -8.61
CA TRP A 20 -5.31 -16.23 -8.09
C TRP A 20 -4.59 -14.89 -8.23
N ALA A 21 -4.53 -14.33 -9.44
CA ALA A 21 -3.83 -13.07 -9.70
C ALA A 21 -4.58 -11.87 -9.06
N GLY A 22 -5.92 -11.90 -9.08
CA GLY A 22 -6.75 -10.89 -8.42
C GLY A 22 -6.60 -10.95 -6.90
N GLY A 23 -6.57 -12.15 -6.32
CA GLY A 23 -6.32 -12.36 -4.89
C GLY A 23 -4.94 -11.87 -4.46
N ALA A 24 -3.90 -12.21 -5.22
CA ALA A 24 -2.53 -11.74 -4.97
C ALA A 24 -2.43 -10.22 -5.07
N ALA A 25 -3.05 -9.61 -6.09
CA ALA A 25 -3.08 -8.15 -6.24
C ALA A 25 -3.85 -7.48 -5.08
N LEU A 26 -4.97 -8.06 -4.64
CA LEU A 26 -5.76 -7.60 -3.51
C LEU A 26 -4.94 -7.64 -2.22
N LEU A 27 -4.27 -8.75 -1.91
CA LEU A 27 -3.41 -8.91 -0.74
C LEU A 27 -2.25 -7.91 -0.77
N SER A 28 -1.52 -7.84 -1.89
CA SER A 28 -0.39 -6.93 -2.06
C SER A 28 -0.80 -5.47 -1.81
N TYR A 29 -1.95 -5.07 -2.36
CA TYR A 29 -2.41 -3.70 -2.20
C TYR A 29 -2.99 -3.43 -0.81
N SER A 30 -3.57 -4.44 -0.16
CA SER A 30 -4.01 -4.36 1.24
C SER A 30 -2.83 -4.11 2.19
N LEU A 31 -1.69 -4.76 1.96
CA LEU A 31 -0.46 -4.53 2.72
C LEU A 31 0.10 -3.12 2.49
N VAL A 32 0.04 -2.60 1.26
CA VAL A 32 0.39 -1.20 0.97
C VAL A 32 -0.51 -0.22 1.74
N TYR A 33 -1.81 -0.52 1.85
CA TYR A 33 -2.73 0.30 2.62
C TYR A 33 -2.48 0.21 4.13
N ALA A 34 -2.02 -0.93 4.64
CA ALA A 34 -1.59 -1.09 6.03
C ALA A 34 -0.40 -0.20 6.39
N LEU A 35 0.47 0.13 5.42
CA LEU A 35 1.57 1.09 5.59
C LEU A 35 1.15 2.56 5.44
N ARG A 36 -0.02 2.82 4.83
CA ARG A 36 -0.42 4.17 4.45
C ARG A 36 -1.52 4.76 5.32
N LYS A 37 -2.50 3.97 5.70
CA LYS A 37 -3.79 4.46 6.22
C LYS A 37 -3.99 4.39 7.74
N PRO A 38 -3.29 3.57 8.52
CA PRO A 38 -3.59 3.42 9.94
C PRO A 38 -3.58 4.75 10.71
N PHE A 39 -2.64 5.66 10.44
CA PHE A 39 -2.58 6.96 11.12
C PHE A 39 -3.88 7.77 11.01
N THR A 40 -4.73 7.51 10.00
CA THR A 40 -6.02 8.20 9.87
C THR A 40 -7.04 7.77 10.92
N ALA A 41 -6.78 6.67 11.65
CA ALA A 41 -7.59 6.23 12.78
C ALA A 41 -7.35 7.09 14.02
N ALA A 42 -6.14 7.65 14.18
CA ALA A 42 -5.77 8.53 15.27
C ALA A 42 -6.47 9.89 15.17
N THR A 43 -6.72 10.52 16.30
CA THR A 43 -7.34 11.85 16.38
C THR A 43 -6.30 12.95 16.55
N PHE A 44 -5.20 12.67 17.27
CA PHE A 44 -4.16 13.63 17.65
C PHE A 44 -4.71 14.84 18.40
N ASP A 45 -5.65 14.58 19.33
CA ASP A 45 -6.40 15.61 20.02
C ASP A 45 -5.47 16.60 20.77
N GLY A 46 -5.78 17.88 20.63
CA GLY A 46 -5.03 18.96 21.28
C GLY A 46 -3.73 19.35 20.57
N LEU A 47 -3.34 18.67 19.50
CA LEU A 47 -2.17 19.03 18.70
C LEU A 47 -2.55 19.93 17.53
N SER A 48 -1.89 21.07 17.43
CA SER A 48 -2.03 21.99 16.29
C SER A 48 -0.66 22.49 15.82
N ILE A 49 -0.54 22.75 14.53
CA ILE A 49 0.66 23.32 13.90
C ILE A 49 0.23 24.40 12.93
N TRP A 50 0.82 25.58 13.07
CA TRP A 50 0.49 26.76 12.27
C TRP A 50 -1.00 27.13 12.30
N GLY A 51 -1.68 26.89 13.42
CA GLY A 51 -3.12 27.16 13.56
C GLY A 51 -4.04 26.15 12.86
N MET A 52 -3.49 25.07 12.31
CA MET A 52 -4.24 23.96 11.71
C MET A 52 -4.17 22.73 12.61
N ASP A 53 -5.20 21.90 12.51
CA ASP A 53 -5.22 20.58 13.15
C ASP A 53 -4.01 19.74 12.67
N TYR A 54 -3.29 19.14 13.61
CA TYR A 54 -2.09 18.32 13.33
C TYR A 54 -2.36 17.22 12.32
N LYS A 55 -3.48 16.52 12.45
CA LYS A 55 -3.90 15.45 11.54
C LYS A 55 -4.04 15.93 10.10
N VAL A 56 -4.55 17.15 9.91
CA VAL A 56 -4.71 17.78 8.58
C VAL A 56 -3.33 18.04 7.96
N VAL A 57 -2.42 18.62 8.74
CA VAL A 57 -1.05 18.92 8.27
C VAL A 57 -0.30 17.63 7.87
N VAL A 58 -0.35 16.60 8.71
CA VAL A 58 0.23 15.28 8.45
C VAL A 58 -0.35 14.67 7.17
N THR A 59 -1.68 14.74 7.02
CA THR A 59 -2.36 14.19 5.83
C THR A 59 -1.95 14.93 4.55
N ILE A 60 -1.93 16.24 4.57
CA ILE A 60 -1.51 17.06 3.42
C ILE A 60 -0.06 16.74 3.04
N THR A 61 0.82 16.66 4.03
CA THR A 61 2.24 16.37 3.79
C THR A 61 2.45 14.98 3.18
N GLN A 62 1.72 13.96 3.65
CA GLN A 62 1.74 12.63 3.05
C GLN A 62 1.24 12.66 1.60
N ILE A 63 0.15 13.40 1.34
CA ILE A 63 -0.42 13.54 -0.02
C ILE A 63 0.57 14.23 -0.96
N LEU A 64 1.28 15.26 -0.50
CA LEU A 64 2.32 15.93 -1.30
C LEU A 64 3.46 14.99 -1.67
N GLY A 65 3.96 14.18 -0.72
CA GLY A 65 4.94 13.14 -1.00
C GLY A 65 4.42 12.12 -2.03
N TYR A 66 3.19 11.67 -1.87
CA TYR A 66 2.53 10.75 -2.78
C TYR A 66 2.35 11.34 -4.20
N LEU A 67 1.98 12.61 -4.29
CA LEU A 67 1.83 13.32 -5.56
C LEU A 67 3.18 13.44 -6.30
N LEU A 68 4.22 13.86 -5.58
CA LEU A 68 5.57 13.95 -6.13
C LEU A 68 6.06 12.58 -6.65
N ALA A 69 5.83 11.52 -5.87
CA ALA A 69 6.17 10.16 -6.30
C ALA A 69 5.46 9.75 -7.59
N LYS A 70 4.21 10.16 -7.81
CA LYS A 70 3.49 9.88 -9.06
C LYS A 70 4.15 10.54 -10.27
N PHE A 71 4.59 11.79 -10.16
CA PHE A 71 5.30 12.45 -11.25
C PHE A 71 6.64 11.75 -11.56
N ILE A 72 7.42 11.42 -10.54
CA ILE A 72 8.66 10.66 -10.70
C ILE A 72 8.36 9.25 -11.26
N GLY A 73 7.29 8.64 -10.80
CA GLY A 73 6.86 7.28 -11.14
C GLY A 73 6.51 7.10 -12.61
N ILE A 74 6.03 8.14 -13.30
CA ILE A 74 5.71 8.05 -14.74
C ILE A 74 6.94 7.59 -15.53
N LYS A 75 8.10 8.21 -15.30
CA LYS A 75 9.34 7.83 -15.97
C LYS A 75 9.93 6.55 -15.36
N LEU A 76 9.98 6.46 -14.05
CA LEU A 76 10.59 5.34 -13.34
C LEU A 76 9.93 4.00 -13.70
N ILE A 77 8.60 3.94 -13.72
CA ILE A 77 7.85 2.70 -13.99
C ILE A 77 8.04 2.27 -15.43
N SER A 78 8.08 3.21 -16.39
CA SER A 78 8.28 2.90 -17.81
C SER A 78 9.68 2.31 -18.10
N GLU A 79 10.69 2.71 -17.32
CA GLU A 79 12.06 2.23 -17.48
C GLU A 79 12.36 0.98 -16.61
N LEU A 80 11.47 0.63 -15.68
CA LEU A 80 11.70 -0.44 -14.70
C LEU A 80 11.57 -1.83 -15.35
N LYS A 81 12.71 -2.51 -15.53
CA LYS A 81 12.75 -3.89 -16.04
C LYS A 81 12.04 -4.84 -15.08
N GLY A 82 11.35 -5.86 -15.61
CA GLY A 82 10.55 -6.81 -14.84
C GLY A 82 11.30 -7.42 -13.63
N GLN A 83 12.56 -7.79 -13.80
CA GLN A 83 13.41 -8.34 -12.72
C GLN A 83 13.71 -7.37 -11.57
N HIS A 84 13.57 -6.07 -11.77
CA HIS A 84 13.81 -5.06 -10.73
C HIS A 84 12.53 -4.60 -10.03
N ARG A 85 11.35 -4.95 -10.55
CA ARG A 85 10.06 -4.54 -9.97
C ARG A 85 9.87 -5.02 -8.54
N LEU A 86 10.19 -6.28 -8.26
CA LEU A 86 10.10 -6.83 -6.91
C LEU A 86 11.05 -6.14 -5.94
N LYS A 87 12.30 -5.92 -6.36
CA LYS A 87 13.29 -5.20 -5.53
C LYS A 87 12.84 -3.77 -5.23
N PHE A 88 12.22 -3.11 -6.22
CA PHE A 88 11.66 -1.77 -6.03
C PHE A 88 10.52 -1.78 -5.01
N ILE A 89 9.59 -2.73 -5.11
CA ILE A 89 8.48 -2.88 -4.17
C ILE A 89 9.00 -3.09 -2.75
N LEU A 90 9.92 -4.04 -2.56
CA LEU A 90 10.51 -4.32 -1.24
C LEU A 90 11.23 -3.10 -0.68
N GLY A 91 12.03 -2.42 -1.50
CA GLY A 91 12.70 -1.18 -1.08
C GLY A 91 11.73 -0.07 -0.69
N ALA A 92 10.65 0.11 -1.44
CA ALA A 92 9.61 1.10 -1.14
C ALA A 92 8.85 0.76 0.16
N ILE A 93 8.57 -0.52 0.43
CA ILE A 93 7.92 -0.99 1.66
C ILE A 93 8.82 -0.73 2.86
N VAL A 94 10.11 -1.10 2.78
CA VAL A 94 11.08 -0.85 3.85
C VAL A 94 11.23 0.66 4.11
N LEU A 95 11.33 1.46 3.06
CA LEU A 95 11.41 2.92 3.21
C LEU A 95 10.15 3.51 3.85
N ALA A 96 8.97 3.00 3.46
CA ALA A 96 7.70 3.43 4.04
C ALA A 96 7.62 3.08 5.53
N GLU A 97 8.07 1.89 5.91
CA GLU A 97 8.11 1.47 7.32
C GLU A 97 9.11 2.29 8.14
N LEU A 98 10.32 2.52 7.63
CA LEU A 98 11.29 3.41 8.28
C LEU A 98 10.73 4.82 8.49
N ALA A 99 9.94 5.31 7.54
CA ALA A 99 9.27 6.60 7.66
C ALA A 99 8.18 6.57 8.77
N LEU A 100 7.43 5.47 8.94
CA LEU A 100 6.48 5.32 10.04
C LEU A 100 7.15 5.23 11.40
N VAL A 101 8.27 4.53 11.50
CA VAL A 101 9.11 4.51 12.70
C VAL A 101 9.66 5.90 12.99
N GLY A 102 10.13 6.61 11.96
CA GLY A 102 10.53 8.02 12.07
C GLY A 102 9.40 8.92 12.58
N PHE A 103 8.17 8.71 12.09
CA PHE A 103 6.99 9.43 12.57
C PHE A 103 6.73 9.19 14.06
N ALA A 104 6.98 7.98 14.55
CA ALA A 104 6.80 7.63 15.95
C ALA A 104 7.88 8.21 16.88
N ILE A 105 9.13 8.29 16.42
CA ILE A 105 10.29 8.65 17.26
C ILE A 105 10.57 10.15 17.25
N LEU A 106 10.40 10.81 16.09
CA LEU A 106 10.76 12.21 15.94
C LEU A 106 9.75 13.12 16.68
N PRO A 107 10.22 14.17 17.35
CA PRO A 107 9.33 15.15 17.94
C PRO A 107 8.65 16.00 16.85
N SER A 108 7.43 16.49 17.17
CA SER A 108 6.76 17.49 16.34
C SER A 108 7.56 18.81 16.31
N PRO A 109 7.72 19.49 15.15
CA PRO A 109 7.12 19.22 13.84
C PRO A 109 7.97 18.30 12.94
N GLY A 110 9.10 17.77 13.40
CA GLY A 110 10.04 16.96 12.60
C GLY A 110 9.39 15.68 12.03
N ASN A 111 8.47 15.08 12.79
CA ASN A 111 7.78 13.87 12.40
C ASN A 111 6.86 14.02 11.17
N ILE A 112 6.42 15.24 10.84
CA ILE A 112 5.65 15.53 9.63
C ILE A 112 6.43 15.18 8.36
N PHE A 113 7.75 15.46 8.36
CA PHE A 113 8.62 15.11 7.23
C PHE A 113 8.72 13.59 7.03
N ALA A 114 8.66 12.81 8.10
CA ALA A 114 8.62 11.36 7.99
C ALA A 114 7.38 10.91 7.19
N MET A 115 6.23 11.52 7.40
CA MET A 115 5.02 11.21 6.63
C MET A 115 5.11 11.64 5.15
N PHE A 116 5.87 12.69 4.84
CA PHE A 116 6.20 13.00 3.45
C PHE A 116 6.94 11.86 2.76
N PHE A 117 7.98 11.32 3.40
CA PHE A 117 8.74 10.19 2.87
C PHE A 117 7.91 8.91 2.79
N ASN A 118 7.00 8.66 3.74
CA ASN A 118 6.04 7.57 3.64
C ASN A 118 5.16 7.72 2.38
N GLY A 119 4.61 8.91 2.14
CA GLY A 119 3.86 9.20 0.92
C GLY A 119 4.69 9.01 -0.34
N LEU A 120 5.94 9.49 -0.35
CA LEU A 120 6.86 9.36 -1.47
C LEU A 120 7.18 7.89 -1.79
N ALA A 121 7.45 7.08 -0.79
CA ALA A 121 7.73 5.64 -0.95
C ALA A 121 6.55 4.89 -1.56
N LEU A 122 5.33 5.19 -1.11
CA LEU A 122 4.12 4.47 -1.51
C LEU A 122 3.45 5.00 -2.78
N GLY A 123 3.83 6.20 -3.26
CA GLY A 123 3.14 6.85 -4.38
C GLY A 123 3.24 6.11 -5.72
N CYS A 124 4.33 5.40 -5.97
CA CYS A 124 4.54 4.62 -7.18
C CYS A 124 3.95 3.20 -7.12
N MET A 125 3.55 2.71 -5.93
CA MET A 125 3.21 1.31 -5.69
C MET A 125 2.04 0.83 -6.58
N TRP A 126 1.01 1.67 -6.76
CA TRP A 126 -0.11 1.30 -7.61
C TRP A 126 0.34 1.01 -9.04
N GLY A 127 1.14 1.88 -9.64
CA GLY A 127 1.62 1.71 -11.02
C GLY A 127 2.53 0.51 -11.18
N VAL A 128 3.39 0.23 -10.20
CA VAL A 128 4.27 -0.96 -10.23
C VAL A 128 3.44 -2.24 -10.10
N ILE A 129 2.50 -2.31 -9.15
CA ILE A 129 1.61 -3.48 -9.00
C ILE A 129 0.75 -3.64 -10.25
N PHE A 130 0.19 -2.57 -10.79
CA PHE A 130 -0.60 -2.61 -12.02
C PHE A 130 0.21 -3.15 -13.20
N SER A 131 1.51 -2.81 -13.29
CA SER A 131 2.39 -3.29 -14.37
C SER A 131 2.60 -4.82 -14.39
N PHE A 132 2.26 -5.55 -13.33
CA PHE A 132 2.27 -7.02 -13.32
C PHE A 132 1.02 -7.64 -13.96
N ILE A 133 -0.08 -6.90 -13.97
CA ILE A 133 -1.37 -7.35 -14.53
C ILE A 133 -1.67 -6.76 -15.90
N GLU A 134 -0.98 -5.67 -16.27
CA GLU A 134 -1.13 -5.00 -17.55
C GLU A 134 -0.72 -5.91 -18.73
N GLY A 135 -1.41 -5.78 -19.86
CA GLY A 135 -1.15 -6.55 -21.08
C GLY A 135 -1.66 -8.00 -21.05
N ARG A 136 -2.36 -8.40 -19.98
CA ARG A 136 -3.00 -9.72 -19.90
C ARG A 136 -4.42 -9.67 -20.47
N ARG A 137 -4.91 -10.83 -20.89
CA ARG A 137 -6.23 -10.97 -21.54
C ARG A 137 -7.41 -10.50 -20.67
N VAL A 138 -7.26 -10.53 -19.36
CA VAL A 138 -8.28 -10.15 -18.37
C VAL A 138 -7.90 -8.91 -17.56
N THR A 139 -7.06 -8.03 -18.14
CA THR A 139 -6.53 -6.83 -17.49
C THR A 139 -7.61 -5.94 -16.88
N ASP A 140 -8.71 -5.70 -17.61
CA ASP A 140 -9.79 -4.84 -17.13
C ASP A 140 -10.47 -5.37 -15.87
N MET A 141 -10.64 -6.69 -15.79
CA MET A 141 -11.22 -7.35 -14.63
C MET A 141 -10.28 -7.31 -13.43
N LEU A 142 -8.99 -7.55 -13.66
CA LEU A 142 -7.96 -7.43 -12.62
C LEU A 142 -7.78 -6.00 -12.13
N ALA A 143 -7.86 -5.02 -13.03
CA ALA A 143 -7.84 -3.59 -12.67
C ALA A 143 -9.05 -3.20 -11.81
N SER A 144 -10.23 -3.73 -12.11
CA SER A 144 -11.44 -3.52 -11.31
C SER A 144 -11.30 -4.13 -9.91
N LEU A 145 -10.76 -5.35 -9.81
CA LEU A 145 -10.46 -5.99 -8.52
C LEU A 145 -9.45 -5.19 -7.71
N LEU A 146 -8.40 -4.68 -8.35
CA LEU A 146 -7.43 -3.81 -7.70
C LEU A 146 -8.08 -2.52 -7.18
N GLY A 147 -9.02 -1.92 -7.94
CA GLY A 147 -9.80 -0.77 -7.52
C GLY A 147 -10.68 -1.07 -6.29
N ILE A 148 -11.38 -2.21 -6.28
CA ILE A 148 -12.19 -2.67 -5.14
C ILE A 148 -11.30 -2.89 -3.90
N SER A 149 -10.10 -3.46 -4.08
CA SER A 149 -9.15 -3.67 -3.00
C SER A 149 -8.77 -2.39 -2.28
N MET A 150 -8.67 -1.27 -3.01
CA MET A 150 -8.35 0.05 -2.43
C MET A 150 -9.41 0.49 -1.41
N VAL A 151 -10.69 0.29 -1.74
CA VAL A 151 -11.82 0.68 -0.86
C VAL A 151 -11.85 -0.18 0.39
N ILE A 152 -11.83 -1.51 0.21
CA ILE A 152 -11.88 -2.48 1.33
C ILE A 152 -10.66 -2.30 2.24
N SER A 153 -9.46 -2.21 1.67
CA SER A 153 -8.22 -2.10 2.43
C SER A 153 -8.11 -0.78 3.21
N SER A 154 -8.67 0.30 2.65
CA SER A 154 -8.69 1.60 3.35
C SER A 154 -9.55 1.54 4.62
N GLY A 155 -10.72 0.91 4.56
CA GLY A 155 -11.58 0.68 5.71
C GLY A 155 -10.95 -0.27 6.73
N ALA A 156 -10.45 -1.42 6.27
CA ALA A 156 -9.80 -2.42 7.10
C ALA A 156 -8.58 -1.86 7.85
N ALA A 157 -7.72 -1.08 7.18
CA ALA A 157 -6.55 -0.47 7.80
C ALA A 157 -6.94 0.52 8.91
N LYS A 158 -8.01 1.30 8.72
CA LYS A 158 -8.51 2.20 9.75
C LYS A 158 -9.10 1.44 10.94
N SER A 159 -9.92 0.42 10.69
CA SER A 159 -10.50 -0.43 11.74
C SER A 159 -9.42 -1.16 12.55
N LEU A 160 -8.38 -1.65 11.88
CA LEU A 160 -7.24 -2.27 12.53
C LEU A 160 -6.47 -1.27 13.40
N GLY A 161 -6.32 -0.02 12.94
CA GLY A 161 -5.73 1.06 13.73
C GLY A 161 -6.49 1.33 15.01
N LEU A 162 -7.83 1.45 14.95
CA LEU A 162 -8.68 1.60 16.12
C LEU A 162 -8.56 0.40 17.08
N PHE A 163 -8.61 -0.81 16.54
CA PHE A 163 -8.49 -2.04 17.33
C PHE A 163 -7.15 -2.09 18.11
N VAL A 164 -6.03 -1.78 17.45
CA VAL A 164 -4.69 -1.78 18.07
C VAL A 164 -4.59 -0.72 19.18
N MET A 165 -5.15 0.47 18.96
CA MET A 165 -5.17 1.51 20.00
C MET A 165 -6.03 1.11 21.20
N ASP A 166 -7.23 0.57 20.95
CA ASP A 166 -8.19 0.24 22.02
C ASP A 166 -7.74 -0.98 22.84
N HIS A 167 -7.27 -2.06 22.21
CA HIS A 167 -6.96 -3.31 22.89
C HIS A 167 -5.54 -3.37 23.41
N TRP A 168 -4.57 -2.83 22.67
CA TRP A 168 -3.16 -2.88 23.05
C TRP A 168 -2.66 -1.59 23.68
N GLN A 169 -3.51 -0.57 23.80
CA GLN A 169 -3.19 0.74 24.39
C GLN A 169 -1.93 1.37 23.77
N VAL A 170 -1.74 1.13 22.47
CA VAL A 170 -0.62 1.70 21.71
C VAL A 170 -0.89 3.16 21.43
N SER A 171 0.12 4.02 21.57
CA SER A 171 -0.02 5.44 21.28
C SER A 171 -0.34 5.70 19.81
N GLU A 172 -1.02 6.82 19.52
CA GLU A 172 -1.40 7.24 18.18
C GLU A 172 -0.21 7.37 17.22
N PHE A 173 0.98 7.70 17.73
CA PHE A 173 2.20 7.83 16.94
C PHE A 173 2.83 6.48 16.59
N TRP A 174 2.80 5.50 17.51
CA TRP A 174 3.39 4.17 17.30
C TRP A 174 2.49 3.20 16.57
N MET A 175 1.17 3.41 16.63
CA MET A 175 0.19 2.51 16.02
C MET A 175 0.43 2.30 14.51
N PRO A 176 0.73 3.35 13.68
CA PRO A 176 1.00 3.14 12.26
C PRO A 176 2.25 2.29 11.99
N ALA A 177 3.34 2.52 12.76
CA ALA A 177 4.57 1.74 12.63
C ALA A 177 4.38 0.26 13.04
N LEU A 178 3.58 -0.01 14.06
CA LEU A 178 3.31 -1.37 14.50
C LEU A 178 2.53 -2.16 13.44
N ILE A 179 1.51 -1.56 12.86
CA ILE A 179 0.70 -2.18 11.80
C ILE A 179 1.54 -2.32 10.52
N GLY A 180 2.30 -1.29 10.17
CA GLY A 180 3.20 -1.29 9.02
C GLY A 180 4.28 -2.35 9.15
N GLY A 181 4.88 -2.52 10.33
CA GLY A 181 5.87 -3.55 10.62
C GLY A 181 5.33 -4.96 10.40
N CYS A 182 4.12 -5.24 10.88
CA CYS A 182 3.45 -6.52 10.61
C CYS A 182 3.23 -6.74 9.10
N ALA A 183 2.78 -5.72 8.38
CA ALA A 183 2.59 -5.79 6.93
C ALA A 183 3.92 -5.98 6.19
N CYS A 184 4.99 -5.31 6.63
CA CYS A 184 6.33 -5.45 6.06
C CYS A 184 6.87 -6.88 6.23
N LEU A 185 6.71 -7.47 7.41
CA LEU A 185 7.13 -8.86 7.67
C LEU A 185 6.36 -9.85 6.80
N LEU A 186 5.05 -9.72 6.66
CA LEU A 186 4.24 -10.58 5.80
C LEU A 186 4.68 -10.47 4.34
N TYR A 187 4.93 -9.26 3.86
CA TYR A 187 5.35 -9.05 2.48
C TYR A 187 6.75 -9.61 2.19
N THR A 188 7.68 -9.50 3.14
CA THR A 188 9.04 -10.00 2.98
C THR A 188 9.14 -11.52 3.11
N SER A 189 8.30 -12.16 3.96
CA SER A 189 8.26 -13.62 4.07
C SER A 189 7.72 -14.28 2.80
N ASP A 190 6.66 -13.72 2.21
CA ASP A 190 6.08 -14.18 0.94
C ASP A 190 7.09 -14.10 -0.21
N ALA A 191 7.83 -12.98 -0.28
CA ALA A 191 8.89 -12.79 -1.28
C ALA A 191 10.13 -13.70 -1.08
N ALA A 192 10.30 -14.30 0.08
CA ALA A 192 11.41 -15.23 0.37
C ALA A 192 11.07 -16.68 -0.04
N ASP A 193 9.79 -17.07 0.04
CA ASP A 193 9.31 -18.41 -0.34
C ASP A 193 9.31 -18.62 -1.86
N ASP A 194 9.26 -17.55 -2.65
CA ASP A 194 9.27 -17.58 -4.13
C ASP A 194 10.70 -17.75 -4.73
N ARG A 195 11.72 -18.06 -3.94
CA ARG A 195 13.10 -18.34 -4.39
C ARG A 195 13.47 -19.80 -4.26
#